data_301dec08f398e6dcf56dd1c89837e0b4
#
_entry.id   301dec08f398e6dcf56dd1c89837e0b4
#
_cell.length_a   1.000
_cell.length_b   1.000
_cell.length_c   1.000
_cell.angle_alpha   90.00
_cell.angle_beta   90.00
_cell.angle_gamma   90.00
#
_symmetry.space_group_name_H-M   'P 1'
#
loop_
_entity.id
_entity.type
_entity.pdbx_description
1 polymer ?
#
loop_
_entity_poly.entity_id
_entity_poly.type
_entity_poly.pdbx_seq_one_letter_code
_entity_poly.pdbx_strand_id
1 'polypeptide(L)'
;MSRDIIKQLQMWKDKPDKFVQQAFGATPEKWQTKALRSIAANDRVAIKSGHGVGKTAFLAWTIIWWLLTRFPAKIACTAPTSHQLEDVLWSEVSFWHRKLDPVFKDLLTVKSDQVVLNASPSLSFAVARTARKEKPEAFQGFHSPNMLFLIDEASGVDPIIFEVGE
;
A
#
# COMPACT_ATOMS: atom_id res chain seq x y z
N MET A 1 9.08 13.38 -17.24
CA MET A 1 9.74 12.21 -16.59
C MET A 1 10.66 11.57 -17.61
N SER A 2 11.93 11.29 -17.25
CA SER A 2 12.90 10.72 -18.20
C SER A 2 12.51 9.29 -18.58
N ARG A 3 12.98 8.83 -19.77
CA ARG A 3 12.75 7.43 -20.22
C ARG A 3 13.29 6.40 -19.24
N ASP A 4 14.36 6.72 -18.53
CA ASP A 4 15.01 5.82 -17.56
C ASP A 4 14.14 5.62 -16.30
N ILE A 5 13.50 6.70 -15.82
CA ILE A 5 12.56 6.62 -14.69
C ILE A 5 11.35 5.75 -15.06
N ILE A 6 10.80 5.92 -16.27
CA ILE A 6 9.67 5.11 -16.76
C ILE A 6 10.05 3.62 -16.80
N LYS A 7 11.22 3.29 -17.36
CA LYS A 7 11.71 1.91 -17.40
C LYS A 7 11.93 1.35 -16.00
N GLN A 8 12.44 2.15 -15.08
CA GLN A 8 12.62 1.77 -13.68
C GLN A 8 11.30 1.43 -13.02
N LEU A 9 10.28 2.28 -13.18
CA LEU A 9 8.94 2.03 -12.63
C LEU A 9 8.28 0.79 -13.25
N GLN A 10 8.46 0.56 -14.54
CA GLN A 10 7.96 -0.64 -15.23
C GLN A 10 8.61 -1.91 -14.69
N MET A 11 9.92 -1.91 -14.47
CA MET A 11 10.63 -3.04 -13.88
C MET A 11 10.18 -3.30 -12.44
N TRP A 12 10.02 -2.27 -11.65
CA TRP A 12 9.56 -2.38 -10.26
C TRP A 12 8.13 -2.88 -10.14
N LYS A 13 7.27 -2.61 -11.14
CA LYS A 13 5.90 -3.11 -11.16
C LYS A 13 5.84 -4.62 -11.00
N ASP A 14 6.71 -5.34 -11.68
CA ASP A 14 6.74 -6.81 -11.69
C ASP A 14 7.70 -7.39 -10.63
N LYS A 15 8.58 -6.55 -10.06
CA LYS A 15 9.60 -6.95 -9.10
C LYS A 15 9.57 -6.08 -7.84
N PRO A 16 8.53 -6.19 -7.00
CA PRO A 16 8.38 -5.33 -5.83
C PRO A 16 9.47 -5.53 -4.76
N ASP A 17 10.08 -6.70 -4.66
CA ASP A 17 11.25 -6.93 -3.82
C ASP A 17 12.47 -6.11 -4.28
N LYS A 18 12.66 -5.95 -5.59
CA LYS A 18 13.69 -5.06 -6.16
C LYS A 18 13.37 -3.60 -5.92
N PHE A 19 12.08 -3.22 -5.99
CA PHE A 19 11.65 -1.89 -5.61
C PHE A 19 12.08 -1.55 -4.18
N VAL A 20 11.80 -2.42 -3.20
CA VAL A 20 12.18 -2.19 -1.79
C VAL A 20 13.68 -2.03 -1.64
N GLN A 21 14.47 -2.89 -2.29
CA GLN A 21 15.94 -2.82 -2.23
C GLN A 21 16.50 -1.53 -2.86
N GLN A 22 16.01 -1.15 -4.02
CA GLN A 22 16.57 -0.05 -4.81
C GLN A 22 16.02 1.31 -4.40
N ALA A 23 14.73 1.40 -4.07
CA ALA A 23 14.09 2.65 -3.70
C ALA A 23 14.34 3.06 -2.24
N PHE A 24 14.42 2.09 -1.34
CA PHE A 24 14.57 2.34 0.10
C PHE A 24 15.93 1.93 0.67
N GLY A 25 16.72 1.16 -0.06
CA GLY A 25 17.96 0.58 0.46
C GLY A 25 17.71 -0.46 1.57
N ALA A 26 16.52 -1.03 1.62
CA ALA A 26 16.14 -2.04 2.61
C ALA A 26 16.25 -3.45 2.03
N THR A 27 16.56 -4.41 2.90
CA THR A 27 16.60 -5.84 2.51
C THR A 27 15.37 -6.54 3.09
N PRO A 28 14.37 -6.89 2.25
CA PRO A 28 13.21 -7.63 2.72
C PRO A 28 13.60 -9.00 3.30
N GLU A 29 12.96 -9.38 4.37
CA GLU A 29 13.03 -10.73 4.91
C GLU A 29 12.50 -11.76 3.89
N LYS A 30 12.87 -13.04 4.05
CA LYS A 30 12.43 -14.09 3.11
C LYS A 30 10.91 -14.14 2.94
N TRP A 31 10.16 -14.02 4.01
CA TRP A 31 8.69 -14.03 3.96
C TRP A 31 8.14 -12.77 3.29
N GLN A 32 8.74 -11.60 3.53
CA GLN A 32 8.35 -10.34 2.89
C GLN A 32 8.59 -10.40 1.37
N THR A 33 9.73 -10.92 0.96
CA THR A 33 10.05 -11.15 -0.46
C THR A 33 9.02 -12.05 -1.13
N LYS A 34 8.66 -13.17 -0.49
CA LYS A 34 7.63 -14.08 -1.00
C LYS A 34 6.26 -13.39 -1.08
N ALA A 35 5.88 -12.65 -0.05
CA ALA A 35 4.61 -11.93 0.01
C ALA A 35 4.52 -10.83 -1.04
N LEU A 36 5.57 -10.01 -1.21
CA LEU A 36 5.65 -8.98 -2.25
C LEU A 36 5.46 -9.57 -3.65
N ARG A 37 6.18 -10.65 -3.97
CA ARG A 37 6.04 -11.34 -5.25
C ARG A 37 4.65 -11.93 -5.44
N SER A 38 4.04 -12.44 -4.37
CA SER A 38 2.68 -12.95 -4.41
C SER A 38 1.65 -11.87 -4.73
N ILE A 39 1.78 -10.66 -4.18
CA ILE A 39 0.90 -9.53 -4.49
C ILE A 39 1.04 -9.09 -5.95
N ALA A 40 2.24 -9.15 -6.51
CA ALA A 40 2.46 -8.83 -7.92
C ALA A 40 1.82 -9.84 -8.89
N ALA A 41 1.63 -11.09 -8.46
CA ALA A 41 1.24 -12.21 -9.30
C ALA A 41 -0.19 -12.73 -9.07
N ASN A 42 -0.87 -12.33 -7.99
CA ASN A 42 -2.18 -12.87 -7.60
C ASN A 42 -3.14 -11.77 -7.17
N ASP A 43 -4.41 -11.98 -7.45
CA ASP A 43 -5.49 -11.05 -7.09
C ASP A 43 -5.78 -11.04 -5.58
N ARG A 44 -5.52 -12.15 -4.89
CA ARG A 44 -5.77 -12.29 -3.46
C ARG A 44 -4.57 -12.92 -2.77
N VAL A 45 -4.11 -12.29 -1.70
CA VAL A 45 -2.98 -12.78 -0.89
C VAL A 45 -3.34 -12.65 0.59
N ALA A 46 -3.24 -13.75 1.32
CA ALA A 46 -3.37 -13.78 2.77
C ALA A 46 -2.03 -14.11 3.42
N ILE A 47 -1.64 -13.32 4.42
CA ILE A 47 -0.37 -13.48 5.12
C ILE A 47 -0.66 -13.76 6.59
N LYS A 48 -0.29 -14.96 7.05
CA LYS A 48 -0.33 -15.31 8.46
C LYS A 48 1.09 -15.20 9.03
N SER A 49 1.30 -14.31 9.98
CA SER A 49 2.59 -14.13 10.64
C SER A 49 2.42 -13.68 12.09
N GLY A 50 3.45 -13.89 12.91
CA GLY A 50 3.49 -13.41 14.29
C GLY A 50 3.59 -11.89 14.42
N HIS A 51 3.60 -11.41 15.66
CA HIS A 51 3.86 -10.00 15.97
C HIS A 51 5.36 -9.67 15.81
N GLY A 52 5.66 -8.39 15.51
CA GLY A 52 7.03 -7.87 15.48
C GLY A 52 7.91 -8.36 14.33
N VAL A 53 7.33 -8.94 13.28
CA VAL A 53 8.07 -9.52 12.14
C VAL A 53 8.15 -8.61 10.92
N GLY A 54 7.83 -7.32 11.06
CA GLY A 54 7.94 -6.35 9.96
C GLY A 54 6.73 -6.29 9.03
N LYS A 55 5.52 -6.66 9.49
CA LYS A 55 4.28 -6.55 8.70
C LYS A 55 3.97 -5.11 8.31
N THR A 56 4.11 -4.18 9.25
CA THR A 56 3.78 -2.77 9.01
C THR A 56 4.69 -2.15 7.96
N ALA A 57 5.99 -2.44 8.00
CA ALA A 57 6.93 -2.04 6.96
C ALA A 57 6.54 -2.62 5.59
N PHE A 58 6.20 -3.90 5.54
CA PHE A 58 5.72 -4.57 4.33
C PHE A 58 4.48 -3.90 3.74
N LEU A 59 3.48 -3.55 4.58
CA LEU A 59 2.28 -2.84 4.13
C LEU A 59 2.60 -1.44 3.61
N ALA A 60 3.47 -0.70 4.30
CA ALA A 60 3.92 0.62 3.86
C ALA A 60 4.66 0.57 2.52
N TRP A 61 5.56 -0.39 2.32
CA TRP A 61 6.23 -0.61 1.03
C TRP A 61 5.23 -0.94 -0.08
N THR A 62 4.25 -1.77 0.22
CA THR A 62 3.20 -2.16 -0.74
C THR A 62 2.38 -0.96 -1.19
N ILE A 63 1.99 -0.06 -0.27
CA ILE A 63 1.25 1.16 -0.58
C ILE A 63 2.06 2.06 -1.53
N ILE A 64 3.30 2.37 -1.18
CA ILE A 64 4.15 3.26 -1.97
C ILE A 64 4.46 2.64 -3.34
N TRP A 65 4.82 1.36 -3.37
CA TRP A 65 5.07 0.62 -4.61
C TRP A 65 3.88 0.61 -5.55
N TRP A 66 2.67 0.34 -5.03
CA TRP A 66 1.45 0.29 -5.85
C TRP A 66 1.14 1.62 -6.50
N LEU A 67 1.22 2.71 -5.73
CA LEU A 67 0.95 4.06 -6.24
C LEU A 67 2.00 4.55 -7.24
N LEU A 68 3.27 4.20 -7.07
CA LEU A 68 4.34 4.61 -7.98
C LEU A 68 4.35 3.84 -9.29
N THR A 69 3.89 2.59 -9.30
CA THR A 69 4.05 1.68 -10.44
C THR A 69 2.78 1.47 -11.26
N ARG A 70 1.64 2.02 -10.84
CA ARG A 70 0.34 1.84 -11.50
C ARG A 70 -0.39 3.18 -11.62
N PHE A 71 -1.05 3.38 -12.75
CA PHE A 71 -1.85 4.59 -12.98
C PHE A 71 -3.07 4.28 -13.88
N PRO A 72 -4.27 4.76 -13.54
CA PRO A 72 -4.64 5.26 -12.22
C PRO A 72 -4.67 4.13 -11.18
N ALA A 73 -4.45 4.45 -9.90
CA ALA A 73 -4.40 3.46 -8.83
C ALA A 73 -5.08 3.96 -7.55
N LYS A 74 -5.91 3.12 -6.94
CA LYS A 74 -6.53 3.42 -5.66
C LYS A 74 -6.25 2.31 -4.66
N ILE A 75 -5.97 2.71 -3.42
CA ILE A 75 -5.74 1.79 -2.31
C ILE A 75 -6.68 2.16 -1.17
N ALA A 76 -7.45 1.20 -0.70
CA ALA A 76 -8.20 1.30 0.54
C ALA A 76 -7.50 0.47 1.62
N CYS A 77 -7.05 1.12 2.69
CA CYS A 77 -6.41 0.48 3.83
C CYS A 77 -7.37 0.46 5.02
N THR A 78 -7.54 -0.68 5.65
CA THR A 78 -8.34 -0.82 6.85
C THR A 78 -7.67 -1.66 7.92
N ALA A 79 -8.07 -1.42 9.17
CA ALA A 79 -7.70 -2.19 10.35
C ALA A 79 -8.83 -2.09 11.38
N PRO A 80 -8.84 -2.92 12.44
CA PRO A 80 -9.85 -2.89 13.48
C PRO A 80 -9.95 -1.54 14.21
N THR A 81 -8.85 -0.79 14.32
CA THR A 81 -8.82 0.48 15.06
C THR A 81 -8.15 1.60 14.27
N SER A 82 -8.55 2.87 14.53
CA SER A 82 -7.89 4.06 13.99
C SER A 82 -6.43 4.16 14.44
N HIS A 83 -6.12 3.78 15.68
CA HIS A 83 -4.75 3.75 16.19
C HIS A 83 -3.83 2.87 15.31
N GLN A 84 -4.27 1.68 14.93
CA GLN A 84 -3.48 0.81 14.05
C GLN A 84 -3.26 1.41 12.66
N LEU A 85 -4.24 2.12 12.11
CA LEU A 85 -4.12 2.78 10.81
C LEU A 85 -3.27 4.04 10.88
N GLU A 86 -3.66 4.99 11.75
CA GLU A 86 -3.10 6.34 11.75
C GLU A 86 -1.76 6.40 12.47
N ASP A 87 -1.68 5.85 13.67
CA ASP A 87 -0.47 5.95 14.50
C ASP A 87 0.59 4.91 14.14
N VAL A 88 0.19 3.75 13.64
CA VAL A 88 1.12 2.66 13.30
C VAL A 88 1.39 2.62 11.80
N LEU A 89 0.39 2.30 10.97
CA LEU A 89 0.62 2.12 9.53
C LEU A 89 1.01 3.43 8.84
N TRP A 90 0.29 4.53 9.07
CA TRP A 90 0.57 5.80 8.40
C TRP A 90 1.88 6.44 8.84
N SER A 91 2.26 6.27 10.10
CA SER A 91 3.60 6.67 10.57
C SER A 91 4.70 5.92 9.84
N GLU A 92 4.52 4.63 9.61
CA GLU A 92 5.45 3.78 8.85
C GLU A 92 5.49 4.19 7.36
N VAL A 93 4.35 4.48 6.75
CA VAL A 93 4.28 5.02 5.37
C VAL A 93 5.07 6.33 5.27
N SER A 94 4.88 7.24 6.22
CA SER A 94 5.61 8.50 6.28
C SER A 94 7.11 8.29 6.43
N PHE A 95 7.52 7.34 7.26
CA PHE A 95 8.92 6.99 7.46
C PHE A 95 9.57 6.50 6.17
N TRP A 96 8.95 5.55 5.46
CA TRP A 96 9.48 5.00 4.22
C TRP A 96 9.41 6.00 3.06
N HIS A 97 8.37 6.82 2.98
CA HIS A 97 8.30 7.90 2.01
C HIS A 97 9.49 8.87 2.12
N ARG A 98 9.89 9.23 3.34
CA ARG A 98 11.07 10.09 3.55
C ARG A 98 12.39 9.46 3.09
N LYS A 99 12.47 8.15 2.99
CA LYS A 99 13.65 7.41 2.51
C LYS A 99 13.74 7.28 1.00
N LEU A 100 12.68 7.62 0.27
CA LEU A 100 12.72 7.60 -1.19
C LEU A 100 13.75 8.59 -1.74
N ASP A 101 14.36 8.23 -2.87
CA ASP A 101 15.09 9.17 -3.70
C ASP A 101 14.19 10.37 -4.03
N PRO A 102 14.71 11.62 -4.01
CA PRO A 102 13.92 12.83 -4.29
C PRO A 102 13.05 12.75 -5.55
N VAL A 103 13.54 12.12 -6.60
CA VAL A 103 12.78 11.95 -7.87
C VAL A 103 11.47 11.20 -7.66
N PHE A 104 11.46 10.16 -6.84
CA PHE A 104 10.25 9.38 -6.55
C PHE A 104 9.46 9.96 -5.38
N LYS A 105 10.15 10.50 -4.38
CA LYS A 105 9.54 11.15 -3.23
C LYS A 105 8.62 12.30 -3.64
N ASP A 106 9.05 13.13 -4.57
CA ASP A 106 8.31 14.29 -5.04
C ASP A 106 7.07 13.92 -5.89
N LEU A 107 6.93 12.66 -6.30
CA LEU A 107 5.73 12.17 -6.98
C LEU A 107 4.53 11.96 -6.03
N LEU A 108 4.79 11.77 -4.74
CA LEU A 108 3.76 11.46 -3.73
C LEU A 108 3.74 12.51 -2.62
N THR A 109 2.56 12.76 -2.08
CA THR A 109 2.37 13.52 -0.83
C THR A 109 1.66 12.64 0.19
N VAL A 110 2.26 12.51 1.37
CA VAL A 110 1.66 11.82 2.53
C VAL A 110 0.95 12.84 3.40
N LYS A 111 -0.37 12.67 3.58
CA LYS A 111 -1.23 13.47 4.45
C LYS A 111 -1.61 12.66 5.69
N SER A 112 -2.41 13.22 6.59
CA SER A 112 -2.81 12.56 7.84
C SER A 112 -3.54 11.23 7.65
N ASP A 113 -4.37 11.11 6.61
CA ASP A 113 -5.25 9.96 6.34
C ASP A 113 -5.16 9.43 4.90
N GLN A 114 -4.29 10.01 4.08
CA GLN A 114 -4.15 9.62 2.69
C GLN A 114 -2.74 9.85 2.14
N VAL A 115 -2.41 9.11 1.09
CA VAL A 115 -1.24 9.34 0.23
C VAL A 115 -1.76 9.62 -1.17
N VAL A 116 -1.29 10.67 -1.81
CA VAL A 116 -1.77 11.06 -3.15
C VAL A 116 -0.62 11.11 -4.15
N LEU A 117 -0.90 10.73 -5.38
CA LEU A 117 -0.02 11.00 -6.51
C LEU A 117 -0.20 12.46 -6.94
N ASN A 118 0.84 13.27 -6.84
CA ASN A 118 0.77 14.73 -7.02
C ASN A 118 0.25 15.15 -8.40
N ALA A 119 0.60 14.41 -9.45
CA ALA A 119 0.15 14.68 -10.82
C ALA A 119 -1.36 14.47 -11.02
N SER A 120 -1.99 13.59 -10.23
CA SER A 120 -3.43 13.26 -10.35
C SER A 120 -4.00 12.77 -9.03
N PRO A 121 -4.15 13.65 -8.02
CA PRO A 121 -4.51 13.24 -6.66
C PRO A 121 -5.94 12.66 -6.53
N SER A 122 -6.84 12.98 -7.46
CA SER A 122 -8.19 12.42 -7.50
C SER A 122 -8.28 11.03 -8.14
N LEU A 123 -7.31 10.68 -8.98
CA LEU A 123 -7.29 9.42 -9.72
C LEU A 123 -6.37 8.37 -9.07
N SER A 124 -5.34 8.82 -8.35
CA SER A 124 -4.37 7.91 -7.72
C SER A 124 -4.07 8.32 -6.29
N PHE A 125 -4.53 7.50 -5.35
CA PHE A 125 -4.39 7.75 -3.92
C PHE A 125 -4.56 6.47 -3.09
N ALA A 126 -4.05 6.51 -1.87
CA ALA A 126 -4.34 5.55 -0.80
C ALA A 126 -5.05 6.26 0.33
N VAL A 127 -6.05 5.64 0.93
CA VAL A 127 -6.76 6.15 2.11
C VAL A 127 -6.76 5.15 3.25
N ALA A 128 -6.67 5.66 4.48
CA ALA A 128 -6.85 4.92 5.71
C ALA A 128 -8.27 5.12 6.23
N ARG A 129 -9.03 4.04 6.38
CA ARG A 129 -10.38 4.08 6.94
C ARG A 129 -10.60 2.89 7.86
N THR A 130 -11.09 3.13 9.07
CA THR A 130 -11.48 2.05 9.96
C THR A 130 -12.70 1.31 9.41
N ALA A 131 -12.61 -0.02 9.42
CA ALA A 131 -13.71 -0.89 9.10
C ALA A 131 -14.67 -0.96 10.30
N ARG A 132 -15.81 -0.29 10.22
CA ARG A 132 -16.89 -0.42 11.20
C ARG A 132 -18.03 -1.18 10.57
N LYS A 133 -18.60 -2.13 11.33
CA LYS A 133 -19.79 -2.91 10.94
C LYS A 133 -20.96 -2.03 10.52
N GLU A 134 -21.08 -0.84 11.14
CA GLU A 134 -22.19 0.09 10.91
C GLU A 134 -22.03 0.94 9.63
N LYS A 135 -20.87 0.90 8.98
CA LYS A 135 -20.59 1.66 7.75
C LYS A 135 -19.72 0.87 6.77
N PRO A 136 -20.19 -0.29 6.29
CA PRO A 136 -19.45 -1.04 5.27
C PRO A 136 -19.35 -0.24 3.97
N GLU A 137 -20.29 0.70 3.72
CA GLU A 137 -20.30 1.57 2.54
C GLU A 137 -19.11 2.54 2.48
N ALA A 138 -18.31 2.65 3.54
CA ALA A 138 -17.10 3.48 3.53
C ALA A 138 -16.12 3.12 2.40
N PHE A 139 -16.23 1.91 1.85
CA PHE A 139 -15.45 1.40 0.74
C PHE A 139 -16.23 1.29 -0.58
N GLN A 140 -17.54 1.55 -0.57
CA GLN A 140 -18.32 1.61 -1.81
C GLN A 140 -17.91 2.81 -2.65
N GLY A 141 -17.88 2.64 -3.97
CA GLY A 141 -17.48 3.70 -4.90
C GLY A 141 -15.97 3.85 -5.13
N PHE A 142 -15.14 3.01 -4.52
CA PHE A 142 -13.74 2.90 -4.88
C PHE A 142 -13.60 2.03 -6.14
N HIS A 143 -13.52 2.67 -7.30
CA HIS A 143 -13.26 1.97 -8.56
C HIS A 143 -11.99 2.52 -9.21
N SER A 144 -11.12 1.62 -9.62
CA SER A 144 -9.91 1.93 -10.36
C SER A 144 -9.48 0.68 -11.13
N PRO A 145 -8.91 0.83 -12.34
CA PRO A 145 -8.27 -0.29 -13.04
C PRO A 145 -7.20 -1.01 -12.22
N ASN A 146 -6.60 -0.29 -11.27
CA ASN A 146 -5.60 -0.83 -10.36
C ASN A 146 -6.02 -0.57 -8.91
N MET A 147 -7.03 -1.31 -8.46
CA MET A 147 -7.52 -1.26 -7.09
C MET A 147 -6.75 -2.24 -6.20
N LEU A 148 -6.34 -1.77 -5.01
CA LEU A 148 -5.77 -2.61 -3.97
C LEU A 148 -6.54 -2.40 -2.66
N PHE A 149 -6.94 -3.48 -2.04
CA PHE A 149 -7.58 -3.47 -0.73
C PHE A 149 -6.64 -4.12 0.30
N LEU A 150 -6.20 -3.33 1.28
CA LEU A 150 -5.29 -3.78 2.34
C LEU A 150 -6.00 -3.87 3.67
N ILE A 151 -5.96 -5.03 4.28
CA ILE A 151 -6.54 -5.29 5.60
C ILE A 151 -5.42 -5.70 6.54
N ASP A 152 -5.10 -4.83 7.51
CA ASP A 152 -4.19 -5.16 8.60
C ASP A 152 -4.98 -5.76 9.77
N GLU A 153 -4.40 -6.73 10.47
CA GLU A 153 -5.05 -7.46 11.58
C GLU A 153 -6.42 -8.03 11.18
N ALA A 154 -6.48 -8.69 10.03
CA ALA A 154 -7.71 -9.17 9.39
C ALA A 154 -8.61 -10.04 10.30
N SER A 155 -8.05 -10.71 11.31
CA SER A 155 -8.81 -11.47 12.31
C SER A 155 -9.71 -10.61 13.20
N GLY A 156 -9.42 -9.32 13.31
CA GLY A 156 -10.22 -8.35 14.08
C GLY A 156 -11.21 -7.54 13.23
N VAL A 157 -11.26 -7.78 11.90
CA VAL A 157 -12.13 -7.07 10.97
C VAL A 157 -13.41 -7.88 10.72
N ASP A 158 -14.58 -7.21 10.71
CA ASP A 158 -15.85 -7.87 10.46
C ASP A 158 -15.89 -8.51 9.07
N PRO A 159 -16.39 -9.76 8.92
CA PRO A 159 -16.46 -10.46 7.64
C PRO A 159 -17.13 -9.68 6.50
N ILE A 160 -18.12 -8.84 6.79
CA ILE A 160 -18.82 -8.02 5.79
C ILE A 160 -17.87 -7.09 5.02
N ILE A 161 -16.76 -6.71 5.61
CA ILE A 161 -15.77 -5.84 4.97
C ILE A 161 -15.04 -6.55 3.83
N PHE A 162 -14.89 -7.86 3.92
CA PHE A 162 -14.29 -8.64 2.84
C PHE A 162 -15.22 -8.74 1.62
N GLU A 163 -16.54 -8.71 1.83
CA GLU A 163 -17.53 -8.74 0.74
C GLU A 163 -17.57 -7.43 -0.03
N VAL A 164 -17.33 -6.30 0.64
CA VAL A 164 -17.32 -4.97 0.00
C VAL A 164 -16.08 -4.76 -0.87
N GLY A 165 -14.99 -5.48 -0.60
CA GLY A 165 -13.75 -5.44 -1.36
C GLY A 165 -13.75 -6.33 -2.62
N GLU A 166 -14.82 -7.09 -2.85
CA GLU A 166 -15.00 -7.93 -4.04
C GLU A 166 -15.71 -7.17 -5.16
#